data_d311c11986d2bd2e750b22a8daf68617
#
_entry.id   d311c11986d2bd2e750b22a8daf68617
#
_cell.length_a   1.000
_cell.length_b   1.000
_cell.length_c   1.000
_cell.angle_alpha   90.00
_cell.angle_beta   90.00
_cell.angle_gamma   90.00
#
_symmetry.space_group_name_H-M   'P 1'
#
loop_
_entity.id
_entity.type
_entity.pdbx_description
1 polymer ?
#
loop_
_entity_poly.entity_id
_entity_poly.type
_entity_poly.pdbx_seq_one_letter_code
_entity_poly.pdbx_strand_id
1 'polypeptide(L)'
;GAAPCTAMVFVWSHLTKGDAAYTLVQVAVNDLIILVAFAPIVAFLLGVGGVSIPWDTLILSVVLFVVIPLSAGIVTRVTVIRRKGIDYFNTVFVRKFDNYTVGGLLLTLIILFSFQGETILNNPLHIVLIAVPLVLQTVLIFFVAYGWAKWWKLPHNVAAPAGMIGASNFFELAVAVAISLFGLQSGAALATVVGVLVEVPVMLMLVRIANNTRSWFPKVK
;
A
#
# COMPACT_ATOMS: atom_id res chain seq x y z
N GLY A 1 2.11 8.60 1.45
CA GLY A 1 0.74 8.73 1.90
C GLY A 1 -0.31 9.03 0.84
N ALA A 2 0.07 9.32 -0.42
CA ALA A 2 -0.88 9.66 -1.48
C ALA A 2 -1.54 8.41 -2.13
N ALA A 3 -1.01 7.23 -1.91
CA ALA A 3 -1.53 5.97 -2.44
C ALA A 3 -1.58 4.91 -1.34
N PRO A 4 -2.75 4.30 -1.07
CA PRO A 4 -2.86 3.16 -0.16
C PRO A 4 -2.19 1.92 -0.75
N CYS A 5 -1.69 1.03 0.12
CA CYS A 5 -1.04 -0.21 -0.30
C CYS A 5 -2.03 -1.18 -0.94
N THR A 6 -1.56 -1.96 -1.91
CA THR A 6 -2.34 -2.99 -2.59
C THR A 6 -1.80 -4.41 -2.35
N ALA A 7 -0.52 -4.56 -2.06
CA ALA A 7 0.13 -5.86 -1.90
C ALA A 7 -0.05 -6.44 -0.48
N MET A 8 0.33 -5.70 0.55
CA MET A 8 0.28 -6.17 1.95
C MET A 8 -1.12 -6.23 2.54
N VAL A 9 -2.10 -5.60 1.89
CA VAL A 9 -3.48 -5.52 2.38
C VAL A 9 -4.13 -6.88 2.59
N PHE A 10 -3.83 -7.85 1.73
CA PHE A 10 -4.37 -9.21 1.91
C PHE A 10 -3.83 -9.88 3.18
N VAL A 11 -2.58 -9.61 3.56
CA VAL A 11 -2.00 -10.07 4.82
C VAL A 11 -2.73 -9.42 6.00
N TRP A 12 -2.90 -8.10 5.97
CA TRP A 12 -3.62 -7.37 7.01
C TRP A 12 -5.08 -7.79 7.12
N SER A 13 -5.75 -7.99 5.98
CA SER A 13 -7.12 -8.51 5.93
C SER A 13 -7.22 -9.91 6.55
N HIS A 14 -6.31 -10.82 6.21
CA HIS A 14 -6.25 -12.16 6.80
C HIS A 14 -6.05 -12.10 8.31
N LEU A 15 -5.11 -11.29 8.80
CA LEU A 15 -4.82 -11.14 10.22
C LEU A 15 -6.00 -10.54 11.02
N THR A 16 -6.80 -9.68 10.39
CA THR A 16 -8.02 -9.11 10.99
C THR A 16 -9.28 -9.93 10.75
N LYS A 17 -9.15 -11.13 10.17
CA LYS A 17 -10.27 -12.01 9.81
C LYS A 17 -11.26 -11.33 8.85
N GLY A 18 -10.71 -10.55 7.91
CA GLY A 18 -11.45 -9.88 6.86
C GLY A 18 -11.99 -10.83 5.82
N ASP A 19 -13.02 -10.39 5.10
CA ASP A 19 -13.55 -11.08 3.95
C ASP A 19 -12.64 -10.86 2.73
N ALA A 20 -12.09 -11.95 2.20
CA ALA A 20 -11.12 -11.88 1.10
C ALA A 20 -11.75 -11.34 -0.21
N ALA A 21 -13.03 -11.63 -0.46
CA ALA A 21 -13.72 -11.16 -1.66
C ALA A 21 -13.97 -9.65 -1.58
N TYR A 22 -14.43 -9.13 -0.44
CA TYR A 22 -14.57 -7.70 -0.22
C TYR A 22 -13.22 -7.00 -0.25
N THR A 23 -12.20 -7.58 0.35
CA THR A 23 -10.83 -7.03 0.31
C THR A 23 -10.35 -6.87 -1.13
N LEU A 24 -10.57 -7.88 -1.98
CA LEU A 24 -10.21 -7.82 -3.40
C LEU A 24 -10.95 -6.69 -4.13
N VAL A 25 -12.25 -6.53 -3.88
CA VAL A 25 -13.03 -5.44 -4.48
C VAL A 25 -12.52 -4.08 -4.01
N GLN A 26 -12.26 -3.91 -2.72
CA GLN A 26 -11.73 -2.67 -2.16
C GLN A 26 -10.38 -2.30 -2.79
N VAL A 27 -9.46 -3.26 -2.93
CA VAL A 27 -8.15 -3.08 -3.59
C VAL A 27 -8.35 -2.70 -5.05
N ALA A 28 -9.19 -3.40 -5.78
CA ALA A 28 -9.44 -3.11 -7.20
C ALA A 28 -10.01 -1.71 -7.42
N VAL A 29 -10.95 -1.27 -6.58
CA VAL A 29 -11.50 0.11 -6.63
C VAL A 29 -10.42 1.12 -6.28
N ASN A 30 -9.60 0.84 -5.27
CA ASN A 30 -8.49 1.69 -4.89
C ASN A 30 -7.48 1.86 -6.03
N ASP A 31 -7.11 0.78 -6.72
CA ASP A 31 -6.19 0.81 -7.85
C ASP A 31 -6.72 1.65 -9.02
N LEU A 32 -8.02 1.56 -9.29
CA LEU A 32 -8.67 2.41 -10.30
C LEU A 32 -8.64 3.89 -9.91
N ILE A 33 -8.84 4.21 -8.63
CA ILE A 33 -8.74 5.58 -8.12
C ILE A 33 -7.29 6.08 -8.22
N ILE A 34 -6.31 5.29 -7.79
CA ILE A 34 -4.89 5.64 -7.90
C ILE A 34 -4.49 5.92 -9.35
N LEU A 35 -4.96 5.09 -10.29
CA LEU A 35 -4.67 5.25 -11.70
C LEU A 35 -4.95 6.67 -12.22
N VAL A 36 -6.03 7.29 -11.73
CA VAL A 36 -6.48 8.62 -12.18
C VAL A 36 -6.03 9.73 -11.21
N ALA A 37 -6.12 9.47 -9.89
CA ALA A 37 -5.98 10.50 -8.87
C ALA A 37 -4.54 10.67 -8.35
N PHE A 38 -3.65 9.67 -8.51
CA PHE A 38 -2.31 9.72 -7.92
C PHE A 38 -1.49 10.91 -8.42
N ALA A 39 -1.38 11.08 -9.73
CA ALA A 39 -0.58 12.16 -10.31
C ALA A 39 -1.13 13.56 -9.92
N PRO A 40 -2.44 13.87 -10.03
CA PRO A 40 -2.97 15.14 -9.55
C PRO A 40 -2.77 15.38 -8.06
N ILE A 41 -2.96 14.36 -7.21
CA ILE A 41 -2.76 14.49 -5.75
C ILE A 41 -1.29 14.79 -5.42
N VAL A 42 -0.36 14.03 -6.00
CA VAL A 42 1.08 14.25 -5.77
C VAL A 42 1.50 15.62 -6.29
N ALA A 43 1.04 16.02 -7.47
CA ALA A 43 1.30 17.33 -8.02
C ALA A 43 0.81 18.47 -7.11
N PHE A 44 -0.42 18.36 -6.60
CA PHE A 44 -0.97 19.33 -5.65
C PHE A 44 -0.13 19.41 -4.37
N LEU A 45 0.24 18.27 -3.78
CA LEU A 45 1.03 18.22 -2.55
C LEU A 45 2.44 18.78 -2.75
N LEU A 46 3.09 18.50 -3.89
CA LEU A 46 4.38 19.08 -4.25
C LEU A 46 4.28 20.59 -4.48
N GLY A 47 3.22 21.04 -5.16
CA GLY A 47 2.96 22.45 -5.42
C GLY A 47 2.80 23.27 -4.14
N VAL A 48 2.09 22.73 -3.13
CA VAL A 48 1.97 23.36 -1.79
C VAL A 48 3.33 23.46 -1.11
N GLY A 49 4.25 22.51 -1.34
CA GLY A 49 5.62 22.53 -0.84
C GLY A 49 6.57 23.43 -1.63
N GLY A 50 6.09 24.15 -2.65
CA GLY A 50 6.92 25.00 -3.50
C GLY A 50 7.85 24.24 -4.47
N VAL A 51 7.60 22.96 -4.68
CA VAL A 51 8.37 22.11 -5.60
C VAL A 51 7.74 22.18 -6.99
N SER A 52 8.57 22.37 -8.03
CA SER A 52 8.10 22.33 -9.41
C SER A 52 7.49 20.97 -9.75
N ILE A 53 6.35 20.97 -10.44
CA ILE A 53 5.60 19.76 -10.75
C ILE A 53 6.13 19.15 -12.04
N PRO A 54 6.83 18.02 -12.00
CA PRO A 54 7.32 17.32 -13.18
C PRO A 54 6.24 16.34 -13.69
N TRP A 55 5.24 16.86 -14.39
CA TRP A 55 4.11 16.09 -14.89
C TRP A 55 4.53 14.88 -15.74
N ASP A 56 5.55 15.03 -16.58
CA ASP A 56 6.06 13.95 -17.43
C ASP A 56 6.53 12.75 -16.60
N THR A 57 7.27 13.01 -15.52
CA THR A 57 7.77 11.96 -14.63
C THR A 57 6.65 11.32 -13.84
N LEU A 58 5.66 12.11 -13.36
CA LEU A 58 4.52 11.57 -12.62
C LEU A 58 3.66 10.66 -13.53
N ILE A 59 3.33 11.11 -14.73
CA ILE A 59 2.56 10.33 -15.70
C ILE A 59 3.33 9.07 -16.10
N LEU A 60 4.62 9.20 -16.40
CA LEU A 60 5.47 8.07 -16.76
C LEU A 60 5.53 7.04 -15.62
N SER A 61 5.64 7.49 -14.38
CA SER A 61 5.63 6.60 -13.21
C SER A 61 4.32 5.82 -13.09
N VAL A 62 3.18 6.47 -13.26
CA VAL A 62 1.87 5.78 -13.26
C VAL A 62 1.80 4.76 -14.40
N VAL A 63 2.26 5.13 -15.59
CA VAL A 63 2.25 4.20 -16.75
C VAL A 63 3.14 2.98 -16.47
N LEU A 64 4.38 3.19 -16.02
CA LEU A 64 5.35 2.11 -15.82
C LEU A 64 5.01 1.20 -14.63
N PHE A 65 4.55 1.78 -13.52
CA PHE A 65 4.39 1.04 -12.25
C PHE A 65 2.95 0.63 -11.95
N VAL A 66 1.95 1.20 -12.66
CA VAL A 66 0.54 0.85 -12.47
C VAL A 66 -0.07 0.31 -13.74
N VAL A 67 -0.07 1.08 -14.85
CA VAL A 67 -0.79 0.70 -16.09
C VAL A 67 -0.22 -0.57 -16.71
N ILE A 68 1.10 -0.64 -16.89
CA ILE A 68 1.76 -1.79 -17.54
C ILE A 68 1.58 -3.07 -16.71
N PRO A 69 1.89 -3.11 -15.39
CA PRO A 69 1.70 -4.31 -14.59
C PRO A 69 0.23 -4.75 -14.51
N LEU A 70 -0.70 -3.80 -14.33
CA LEU A 70 -2.13 -4.09 -14.28
C LEU A 70 -2.63 -4.70 -15.60
N SER A 71 -2.26 -4.10 -16.73
CA SER A 71 -2.63 -4.60 -18.05
C SER A 71 -2.07 -6.00 -18.30
N ALA A 72 -0.79 -6.22 -17.97
CA ALA A 72 -0.15 -7.53 -18.07
C ALA A 72 -0.85 -8.58 -17.18
N GLY A 73 -1.22 -8.19 -15.96
CA GLY A 73 -1.97 -9.04 -15.03
C GLY A 73 -3.35 -9.43 -15.57
N ILE A 74 -4.11 -8.46 -16.10
CA ILE A 74 -5.43 -8.70 -16.70
C ILE A 74 -5.31 -9.64 -17.93
N VAL A 75 -4.39 -9.36 -18.84
CA VAL A 75 -4.18 -10.20 -20.03
C VAL A 75 -3.79 -11.62 -19.63
N THR A 76 -2.87 -11.76 -18.69
CA THR A 76 -2.43 -13.07 -18.18
C THR A 76 -3.60 -13.82 -17.53
N ARG A 77 -4.36 -13.17 -16.65
CA ARG A 77 -5.54 -13.75 -16.00
C ARG A 77 -6.56 -14.26 -17.02
N VAL A 78 -6.95 -13.39 -17.97
CA VAL A 78 -7.93 -13.75 -19.00
C VAL A 78 -7.42 -14.90 -19.87
N THR A 79 -6.15 -14.87 -20.25
CA THR A 79 -5.56 -15.91 -21.11
C THR A 79 -5.49 -17.26 -20.38
N VAL A 80 -5.05 -17.27 -19.13
CA VAL A 80 -4.94 -18.52 -18.35
C VAL A 80 -6.31 -19.09 -18.03
N ILE A 81 -7.28 -18.25 -17.63
CA ILE A 81 -8.65 -18.72 -17.36
C ILE A 81 -9.30 -19.28 -18.62
N ARG A 82 -9.14 -18.64 -19.77
CA ARG A 82 -9.68 -19.14 -21.05
C ARG A 82 -9.07 -20.47 -21.48
N ARG A 83 -7.77 -20.71 -21.20
CA ARG A 83 -7.05 -21.91 -21.63
C ARG A 83 -7.17 -23.08 -20.65
N LYS A 84 -7.18 -22.81 -19.34
CA LYS A 84 -7.05 -23.83 -18.29
C LYS A 84 -8.14 -23.80 -17.24
N GLY A 85 -9.06 -22.84 -17.30
CA GLY A 85 -10.15 -22.68 -16.34
C GLY A 85 -9.76 -21.87 -15.09
N ILE A 86 -10.79 -21.42 -14.36
CA ILE A 86 -10.65 -20.58 -13.18
C ILE A 86 -10.03 -21.33 -11.99
N ASP A 87 -10.35 -22.62 -11.84
CA ASP A 87 -9.81 -23.42 -10.74
C ASP A 87 -8.29 -23.58 -10.86
N TYR A 88 -7.79 -23.89 -12.07
CA TYR A 88 -6.36 -23.94 -12.32
C TYR A 88 -5.67 -22.58 -12.05
N PHE A 89 -6.31 -21.48 -12.44
CA PHE A 89 -5.78 -20.14 -12.17
C PHE A 89 -5.59 -19.92 -10.68
N ASN A 90 -6.63 -20.16 -9.86
CA ASN A 90 -6.61 -19.86 -8.42
C ASN A 90 -5.75 -20.84 -7.62
N THR A 91 -5.76 -22.14 -7.97
CA THR A 91 -5.11 -23.18 -7.13
C THR A 91 -3.68 -23.48 -7.53
N VAL A 92 -3.33 -23.31 -8.80
CA VAL A 92 -2.02 -23.69 -9.33
C VAL A 92 -1.24 -22.46 -9.83
N PHE A 93 -1.86 -21.64 -10.70
CA PHE A 93 -1.13 -20.59 -11.37
C PHE A 93 -0.71 -19.48 -10.39
N VAL A 94 -1.66 -18.92 -9.62
CA VAL A 94 -1.38 -17.84 -8.67
C VAL A 94 -0.37 -18.29 -7.62
N ARG A 95 -0.55 -19.50 -7.06
CA ARG A 95 0.36 -20.02 -6.03
C ARG A 95 1.82 -20.16 -6.46
N LYS A 96 2.07 -20.33 -7.76
CA LYS A 96 3.45 -20.37 -8.27
C LYS A 96 4.19 -19.03 -8.09
N PHE A 97 3.45 -17.94 -8.06
CA PHE A 97 4.02 -16.59 -7.93
C PHE A 97 4.18 -16.11 -6.48
N ASP A 98 3.58 -16.80 -5.50
CA ASP A 98 3.66 -16.40 -4.08
C ASP A 98 5.13 -16.24 -3.63
N ASN A 99 5.97 -17.23 -3.89
CA ASN A 99 7.38 -17.19 -3.51
C ASN A 99 8.18 -16.12 -4.29
N TYR A 100 7.85 -15.90 -5.57
CA TYR A 100 8.50 -14.84 -6.37
C TYR A 100 8.09 -13.46 -5.89
N THR A 101 6.84 -13.26 -5.50
CA THR A 101 6.35 -12.00 -4.93
C THR A 101 7.06 -11.68 -3.62
N VAL A 102 7.11 -12.65 -2.70
CA VAL A 102 7.83 -12.49 -1.42
C VAL A 102 9.32 -12.26 -1.65
N GLY A 103 9.94 -13.04 -2.54
CA GLY A 103 11.37 -12.88 -2.88
C GLY A 103 11.67 -11.52 -3.50
N GLY A 104 10.84 -11.04 -4.42
CA GLY A 104 10.95 -9.72 -5.02
C GLY A 104 10.80 -8.59 -3.99
N LEU A 105 9.82 -8.69 -3.10
CA LEU A 105 9.63 -7.74 -2.01
C LEU A 105 10.86 -7.68 -1.09
N LEU A 106 11.35 -8.84 -0.65
CA LEU A 106 12.54 -8.90 0.21
C LEU A 106 13.78 -8.34 -0.48
N LEU A 107 13.98 -8.65 -1.78
CA LEU A 107 15.09 -8.11 -2.56
C LEU A 107 15.00 -6.58 -2.66
N THR A 108 13.81 -6.05 -2.92
CA THR A 108 13.59 -4.59 -2.96
C THR A 108 13.93 -3.94 -1.62
N LEU A 109 13.50 -4.54 -0.51
CA LEU A 109 13.82 -4.05 0.84
C LEU A 109 15.34 -4.08 1.10
N ILE A 110 16.02 -5.18 0.78
CA ILE A 110 17.46 -5.30 0.95
C ILE A 110 18.19 -4.19 0.15
N ILE A 111 17.82 -3.99 -1.11
CA ILE A 111 18.40 -2.95 -1.95
C ILE A 111 18.18 -1.57 -1.34
N LEU A 112 16.95 -1.24 -0.95
CA LEU A 112 16.61 0.06 -0.38
C LEU A 112 17.38 0.34 0.93
N PHE A 113 17.42 -0.64 1.83
CA PHE A 113 18.18 -0.49 3.08
C PHE A 113 19.68 -0.42 2.85
N SER A 114 20.22 -1.13 1.86
CA SER A 114 21.64 -1.06 1.51
C SER A 114 22.03 0.34 1.04
N PHE A 115 21.18 1.00 0.24
CA PHE A 115 21.46 2.36 -0.24
C PHE A 115 21.20 3.46 0.81
N GLN A 116 20.31 3.25 1.75
CA GLN A 116 19.92 4.25 2.75
C GLN A 116 20.52 3.98 4.15
N GLY A 117 21.18 2.84 4.34
CA GLY A 117 21.66 2.39 5.64
C GLY A 117 22.58 3.39 6.33
N GLU A 118 23.53 3.96 5.60
CA GLU A 118 24.44 4.96 6.13
C GLU A 118 23.72 6.25 6.57
N THR A 119 22.79 6.72 5.76
CA THR A 119 21.96 7.89 6.07
C THR A 119 21.10 7.65 7.33
N ILE A 120 20.54 6.45 7.46
CA ILE A 120 19.74 6.05 8.63
C ILE A 120 20.59 6.04 9.91
N LEU A 121 21.79 5.47 9.86
CA LEU A 121 22.68 5.35 11.02
C LEU A 121 23.23 6.71 11.45
N ASN A 122 23.56 7.58 10.49
CA ASN A 122 24.19 8.86 10.76
C ASN A 122 23.20 9.98 11.14
N ASN A 123 21.90 9.80 10.84
CA ASN A 123 20.89 10.83 11.07
C ASN A 123 19.66 10.34 11.84
N PRO A 124 19.81 9.78 13.06
CA PRO A 124 18.70 9.18 13.79
C PRO A 124 17.57 10.18 14.11
N LEU A 125 17.92 11.46 14.32
CA LEU A 125 16.92 12.51 14.55
C LEU A 125 16.00 12.71 13.33
N HIS A 126 16.56 12.73 12.12
CA HIS A 126 15.77 12.83 10.89
C HIS A 126 14.81 11.65 10.73
N ILE A 127 15.26 10.45 11.09
CA ILE A 127 14.40 9.25 11.06
C ILE A 127 13.19 9.43 11.99
N VAL A 128 13.41 9.89 13.22
CA VAL A 128 12.32 10.14 14.18
C VAL A 128 11.37 11.22 13.67
N LEU A 129 11.91 12.33 13.13
CA LEU A 129 11.10 13.43 12.59
C LEU A 129 10.24 13.00 11.41
N ILE A 130 10.70 12.05 10.58
CA ILE A 130 9.93 11.47 9.48
C ILE A 130 8.94 10.41 10.01
N ALA A 131 9.34 9.59 10.98
CA ALA A 131 8.54 8.52 11.52
C ALA A 131 7.27 9.03 12.25
N VAL A 132 7.39 10.12 13.03
CA VAL A 132 6.26 10.67 13.80
C VAL A 132 5.06 11.03 12.93
N PRO A 133 5.17 11.87 11.88
CA PRO A 133 4.03 12.18 11.02
C PRO A 133 3.48 10.95 10.28
N LEU A 134 4.33 9.99 9.91
CA LEU A 134 3.89 8.75 9.27
C LEU A 134 3.05 7.88 10.23
N VAL A 135 3.49 7.72 11.48
CA VAL A 135 2.70 7.02 12.52
C VAL A 135 1.36 7.71 12.73
N LEU A 136 1.37 9.03 12.91
CA LEU A 136 0.15 9.81 13.11
C LEU A 136 -0.81 9.69 11.94
N GLN A 137 -0.31 9.78 10.70
CA GLN A 137 -1.10 9.59 9.47
C GLN A 137 -1.73 8.21 9.44
N THR A 138 -0.94 7.15 9.60
CA THR A 138 -1.40 5.75 9.56
C THR A 138 -2.50 5.50 10.58
N VAL A 139 -2.28 5.91 11.84
CA VAL A 139 -3.24 5.75 12.93
C VAL A 139 -4.51 6.56 12.67
N LEU A 140 -4.36 7.84 12.27
CA LEU A 140 -5.50 8.71 11.99
C LEU A 140 -6.39 8.16 10.88
N ILE A 141 -5.79 7.76 9.74
CA ILE A 141 -6.55 7.26 8.60
C ILE A 141 -7.23 5.94 8.94
N PHE A 142 -6.55 5.05 9.68
CA PHE A 142 -7.18 3.84 10.19
C PHE A 142 -8.45 4.14 10.96
N PHE A 143 -8.38 5.01 11.97
CA PHE A 143 -9.54 5.32 12.80
C PHE A 143 -10.65 6.08 12.05
N VAL A 144 -10.29 6.93 11.10
CA VAL A 144 -11.27 7.59 10.23
C VAL A 144 -12.03 6.54 9.40
N ALA A 145 -11.34 5.67 8.68
CA ALA A 145 -11.97 4.66 7.83
C ALA A 145 -12.74 3.61 8.65
N TYR A 146 -12.14 3.12 9.75
CA TYR A 146 -12.73 2.13 10.64
C TYR A 146 -13.94 2.67 11.39
N GLY A 147 -13.86 3.92 11.87
CA GLY A 147 -14.97 4.63 12.52
C GLY A 147 -16.11 4.93 11.55
N TRP A 148 -15.80 5.33 10.32
CA TRP A 148 -16.79 5.55 9.27
C TRP A 148 -17.54 4.25 8.93
N ALA A 149 -16.80 3.15 8.75
CA ALA A 149 -17.39 1.84 8.53
C ALA A 149 -18.31 1.40 9.68
N LYS A 150 -17.93 1.70 10.92
CA LYS A 150 -18.78 1.47 12.11
C LYS A 150 -20.04 2.33 12.07
N TRP A 151 -19.93 3.60 11.70
CA TRP A 151 -21.08 4.51 11.58
C TRP A 151 -22.08 4.00 10.54
N TRP A 152 -21.59 3.44 9.44
CA TRP A 152 -22.44 2.81 8.41
C TRP A 152 -22.94 1.42 8.79
N LYS A 153 -22.64 0.95 10.02
CA LYS A 153 -23.03 -0.38 10.52
C LYS A 153 -22.54 -1.53 9.63
N LEU A 154 -21.39 -1.37 8.99
CA LEU A 154 -20.77 -2.44 8.22
C LEU A 154 -20.26 -3.52 9.18
N PRO A 155 -20.27 -4.81 8.77
CA PRO A 155 -19.72 -5.87 9.59
C PRO A 155 -18.19 -5.76 9.70
N HIS A 156 -17.64 -6.29 10.79
CA HIS A 156 -16.20 -6.20 11.09
C HIS A 156 -15.30 -6.73 9.99
N ASN A 157 -15.70 -7.85 9.34
CA ASN A 157 -14.92 -8.47 8.25
C ASN A 157 -14.81 -7.61 6.98
N VAL A 158 -15.59 -6.54 6.87
CA VAL A 158 -15.49 -5.51 5.82
C VAL A 158 -14.80 -4.26 6.36
N ALA A 159 -15.17 -3.85 7.58
CA ALA A 159 -14.68 -2.62 8.20
C ALA A 159 -13.18 -2.68 8.53
N ALA A 160 -12.70 -3.81 9.04
CA ALA A 160 -11.30 -3.95 9.41
C ALA A 160 -10.37 -3.91 8.18
N PRO A 161 -10.60 -4.67 7.09
CA PRO A 161 -9.84 -4.49 5.85
C PRO A 161 -9.88 -3.06 5.31
N ALA A 162 -11.03 -2.41 5.31
CA ALA A 162 -11.14 -1.02 4.84
C ALA A 162 -10.25 -0.06 5.63
N GLY A 163 -10.23 -0.18 6.97
CA GLY A 163 -9.32 0.57 7.83
C GLY A 163 -7.85 0.28 7.54
N MET A 164 -7.50 -0.99 7.32
CA MET A 164 -6.13 -1.41 7.02
C MET A 164 -5.66 -0.93 5.64
N ILE A 165 -6.53 -0.99 4.62
CA ILE A 165 -6.22 -0.47 3.26
C ILE A 165 -5.92 1.02 3.32
N GLY A 166 -6.78 1.79 3.98
CA GLY A 166 -6.59 3.23 4.10
C GLY A 166 -5.34 3.63 4.88
N ALA A 167 -4.96 2.84 5.89
CA ALA A 167 -3.82 3.12 6.75
C ALA A 167 -2.48 2.71 6.15
N SER A 168 -2.45 1.70 5.29
CA SER A 168 -1.24 1.19 4.66
C SER A 168 -0.84 2.02 3.44
N ASN A 169 0.43 2.31 3.28
CA ASN A 169 0.95 3.10 2.17
C ASN A 169 1.52 2.22 1.06
N PHE A 170 1.34 2.65 -0.18
CA PHE A 170 1.91 1.98 -1.36
C PHE A 170 3.37 2.45 -1.54
N PHE A 171 4.27 1.91 -0.74
CA PHE A 171 5.64 2.38 -0.69
C PHE A 171 6.42 2.07 -1.97
N GLU A 172 6.12 0.99 -2.68
CA GLU A 172 6.80 0.63 -3.93
C GLU A 172 6.63 1.71 -4.99
N LEU A 173 5.41 2.21 -5.16
CA LEU A 173 5.14 3.33 -6.06
C LEU A 173 5.78 4.62 -5.53
N ALA A 174 5.67 4.88 -4.22
CA ALA A 174 6.23 6.08 -3.60
C ALA A 174 7.76 6.13 -3.73
N VAL A 175 8.46 5.02 -3.51
CA VAL A 175 9.92 4.90 -3.69
C VAL A 175 10.30 5.16 -5.14
N ALA A 176 9.61 4.51 -6.10
CA ALA A 176 9.90 4.67 -7.51
C ALA A 176 9.76 6.14 -7.96
N VAL A 177 8.69 6.80 -7.53
CA VAL A 177 8.45 8.23 -7.82
C VAL A 177 9.48 9.11 -7.11
N ALA A 178 9.75 8.88 -5.82
CA ALA A 178 10.73 9.68 -5.06
C ALA A 178 12.14 9.60 -5.67
N ILE A 179 12.59 8.42 -6.06
CA ILE A 179 13.90 8.24 -6.71
C ILE A 179 13.91 8.88 -8.10
N SER A 180 12.84 8.74 -8.86
CA SER A 180 12.75 9.31 -10.22
C SER A 180 12.75 10.83 -10.22
N LEU A 181 12.12 11.46 -9.21
CA LEU A 181 12.01 12.92 -9.11
C LEU A 181 13.20 13.57 -8.42
N PHE A 182 13.68 12.97 -7.36
CA PHE A 182 14.62 13.61 -6.42
C PHE A 182 15.96 12.87 -6.30
N GLY A 183 16.08 11.71 -6.91
CA GLY A 183 17.27 10.85 -6.82
C GLY A 183 17.29 9.94 -5.60
N LEU A 184 18.15 8.93 -5.67
CA LEU A 184 18.26 7.86 -4.67
C LEU A 184 18.69 8.36 -3.27
N GLN A 185 19.55 9.37 -3.22
CA GLN A 185 20.10 9.94 -1.97
C GLN A 185 19.24 11.08 -1.39
N SER A 186 18.03 11.28 -1.91
CA SER A 186 17.15 12.36 -1.48
C SER A 186 16.46 12.07 -0.15
N GLY A 187 16.11 13.13 0.57
CA GLY A 187 15.25 13.03 1.76
C GLY A 187 13.87 12.43 1.44
N ALA A 188 13.36 12.58 0.20
CA ALA A 188 12.14 11.97 -0.24
C ALA A 188 12.28 10.43 -0.33
N ALA A 189 13.38 9.92 -0.90
CA ALA A 189 13.67 8.49 -0.91
C ALA A 189 13.86 7.95 0.52
N LEU A 190 14.57 8.68 1.39
CA LEU A 190 14.71 8.33 2.80
C LEU A 190 13.34 8.23 3.50
N ALA A 191 12.43 9.17 3.26
CA ALA A 191 11.11 9.16 3.88
C ALA A 191 10.30 7.91 3.50
N THR A 192 10.46 7.39 2.28
CA THR A 192 9.79 6.15 1.86
C THR A 192 10.37 4.92 2.58
N VAL A 193 11.68 4.88 2.79
CA VAL A 193 12.34 3.78 3.54
C VAL A 193 11.95 3.79 5.02
N VAL A 194 11.92 4.97 5.64
CA VAL A 194 11.41 5.12 7.01
C VAL A 194 9.96 4.68 7.09
N GLY A 195 9.15 4.99 6.06
CA GLY A 195 7.76 4.53 5.97
C GLY A 195 7.62 3.02 6.09
N VAL A 196 8.44 2.27 5.39
CA VAL A 196 8.45 0.79 5.46
C VAL A 196 8.81 0.29 6.87
N LEU A 197 9.82 0.90 7.51
CA LEU A 197 10.24 0.53 8.87
C LEU A 197 9.13 0.75 9.90
N VAL A 198 8.39 1.84 9.75
CA VAL A 198 7.32 2.25 10.67
C VAL A 198 6.04 1.48 10.40
N GLU A 199 5.72 1.20 9.15
CA GLU A 199 4.44 0.63 8.75
C GLU A 199 4.17 -0.72 9.42
N VAL A 200 5.09 -1.66 9.35
CA VAL A 200 4.87 -3.02 9.85
C VAL A 200 4.54 -3.06 11.35
N PRO A 201 5.31 -2.44 12.27
CA PRO A 201 4.97 -2.39 13.68
C PRO A 201 3.62 -1.71 13.96
N VAL A 202 3.35 -0.59 13.29
CA VAL A 202 2.10 0.16 13.49
C VAL A 202 0.91 -0.62 12.99
N MET A 203 1.00 -1.24 11.80
CA MET A 203 -0.06 -2.06 11.25
C MET A 203 -0.37 -3.29 12.12
N LEU A 204 0.64 -3.96 12.69
CA LEU A 204 0.42 -5.05 13.64
C LEU A 204 -0.29 -4.58 14.92
N MET A 205 0.03 -3.37 15.40
CA MET A 205 -0.70 -2.75 16.51
C MET A 205 -2.18 -2.50 16.12
N LEU A 206 -2.44 -1.97 14.93
CA LEU A 206 -3.79 -1.72 14.42
C LEU A 206 -4.58 -3.01 14.18
N VAL A 207 -3.93 -4.09 13.71
CA VAL A 207 -4.52 -5.44 13.64
C VAL A 207 -5.00 -5.90 15.01
N ARG A 208 -4.18 -5.71 16.04
CA ARG A 208 -4.56 -6.06 17.42
C ARG A 208 -5.76 -5.24 17.91
N ILE A 209 -5.77 -3.94 17.64
CA ILE A 209 -6.90 -3.05 17.96
C ILE A 209 -8.16 -3.51 17.25
N ALA A 210 -8.11 -3.75 15.94
CA ALA A 210 -9.24 -4.22 15.14
C ALA A 210 -9.82 -5.54 15.69
N ASN A 211 -8.97 -6.51 16.02
CA ASN A 211 -9.40 -7.79 16.57
C ASN A 211 -10.04 -7.66 17.96
N ASN A 212 -9.51 -6.78 18.81
CA ASN A 212 -10.05 -6.55 20.15
C ASN A 212 -11.38 -5.77 20.13
N THR A 213 -11.63 -5.00 19.08
CA THR A 213 -12.84 -4.18 18.93
C THR A 213 -13.90 -4.81 18.03
N ARG A 214 -13.75 -6.08 17.70
CA ARG A 214 -14.68 -6.82 16.84
C ARG A 214 -16.12 -6.78 17.35
N SER A 215 -16.32 -6.78 18.66
CA SER A 215 -17.64 -6.68 19.30
C SER A 215 -18.37 -5.36 19.05
N TRP A 216 -17.66 -4.32 18.58
CA TRP A 216 -18.25 -3.02 18.25
C TRP A 216 -19.07 -3.01 16.98
N PHE A 217 -18.95 -4.08 16.18
CA PHE A 217 -19.56 -4.20 14.85
C PHE A 217 -20.70 -5.20 14.85
N PRO A 218 -21.68 -5.04 13.95
CA PRO A 218 -22.75 -6.00 13.77
C PRO A 218 -22.19 -7.39 13.42
N LYS A 219 -22.84 -8.43 13.95
CA LYS A 219 -22.52 -9.79 13.54
C LYS A 219 -22.96 -10.01 12.09
N VAL A 220 -22.14 -10.71 11.32
CA VAL A 220 -22.52 -11.18 9.99
C VAL A 220 -23.69 -12.16 10.18
N LYS A 221 -24.82 -11.87 9.55
CA LYS A 221 -25.95 -12.81 9.48
C LYS A 221 -25.65 -13.92 8.51
#